data_0d0c71c0c078677ab098cdd97a290fbf
#
_entry.id   0d0c71c0c078677ab098cdd97a290fbf
#
_cell.length_a   1.000
_cell.length_b   1.000
_cell.length_c   1.000
_cell.angle_alpha   90.00
_cell.angle_beta   90.00
_cell.angle_gamma   90.00
#
_symmetry.space_group_name_H-M   'P 1'
#
loop_
_entity.id
_entity.type
_entity.pdbx_description
1 polymer ?
#
loop_
_entity_poly.entity_id
_entity_poly.type
_entity_poly.pdbx_seq_one_letter_code
_entity_poly.pdbx_strand_id
1 'polypeptide(L)'
;ILSWMIPLFGLIIKLNSRGPVFFYQKREGYKGSFFNCFKFRSMIVNLESDTKMADDNDLRLTKFGEFLRLSTLDEMPQFINVFLGDMSIVGPRPHPLNLNKEFESRVAGFKKRHRFKPGITGLAQSMGYSGFISTTQDMNERVKMDIFYFKNWNLILDVKIIFRTVKILFKGVFKSV
;
A
#
# COMPACT_ATOMS: atom_id res chain seq x y z
N ILE A 1 -18.00 6.82 -0.46
CA ILE A 1 -17.32 6.25 0.74
C ILE A 1 -16.36 7.28 1.32
N LEU A 2 -15.39 7.82 0.56
CA LEU A 2 -14.41 8.77 1.09
C LEU A 2 -15.03 10.07 1.63
N SER A 3 -16.16 10.51 1.09
CA SER A 3 -16.81 11.77 1.48
C SER A 3 -17.19 11.85 2.97
N TRP A 4 -17.56 10.73 3.59
CA TRP A 4 -17.86 10.66 5.02
C TRP A 4 -16.68 10.10 5.84
N MET A 5 -15.87 9.19 5.26
CA MET A 5 -14.71 8.63 5.97
C MET A 5 -13.65 9.68 6.29
N ILE A 6 -13.35 10.57 5.35
CA ILE A 6 -12.33 11.61 5.56
C ILE A 6 -12.67 12.53 6.74
N PRO A 7 -13.86 13.14 6.84
CA PRO A 7 -14.19 13.95 8.00
C PRO A 7 -14.25 13.15 9.31
N LEU A 8 -14.85 11.97 9.31
CA LEU A 8 -14.98 11.15 10.52
C LEU A 8 -13.60 10.69 11.03
N PHE A 9 -12.81 10.02 10.16
CA PHE A 9 -11.48 9.53 10.57
C PHE A 9 -10.51 10.67 10.81
N GLY A 10 -10.64 11.78 10.05
CA GLY A 10 -9.86 12.98 10.25
C GLY A 10 -10.06 13.56 11.65
N LEU A 11 -11.30 13.63 12.13
CA LEU A 11 -11.61 14.08 13.49
C LEU A 11 -10.97 13.15 14.53
N ILE A 12 -11.15 11.83 14.40
CA ILE A 12 -10.58 10.85 15.33
C ILE A 12 -9.05 10.92 15.34
N ILE A 13 -8.39 11.01 14.18
CA ILE A 13 -6.93 11.15 14.07
C ILE A 13 -6.45 12.41 14.79
N LYS A 14 -7.16 13.55 14.64
CA LYS A 14 -6.81 14.82 15.30
C LYS A 14 -6.97 14.75 16.81
N LEU A 15 -7.99 14.04 17.29
CA LEU A 15 -8.21 13.83 18.73
C LEU A 15 -7.17 12.87 19.35
N ASN A 16 -6.68 11.88 18.59
CA ASN A 16 -5.69 10.90 19.08
C ASN A 16 -4.26 11.47 19.13
N SER A 17 -3.88 12.36 18.19
CA SER A 17 -2.54 12.95 18.17
C SER A 17 -2.50 14.25 17.39
N ARG A 18 -1.62 15.18 17.79
CA ARG A 18 -1.38 16.43 17.08
C ARG A 18 -0.74 16.20 15.72
N GLY A 19 -1.14 16.95 14.69
CA GLY A 19 -0.54 16.92 13.36
C GLY A 19 -1.57 16.76 12.21
N PRO A 20 -1.13 16.55 10.95
CA PRO A 20 -2.01 16.42 9.78
C PRO A 20 -2.86 15.15 9.82
N VAL A 21 -4.00 15.14 9.13
CA VAL A 21 -4.88 13.96 8.97
C VAL A 21 -4.25 12.94 8.04
N PHE A 22 -3.64 13.43 6.97
CA PHE A 22 -3.00 12.58 5.96
C PHE A 22 -1.51 12.47 6.19
N PHE A 23 -0.98 11.31 5.86
CA PHE A 23 0.43 11.02 5.66
C PHE A 23 0.69 10.88 4.17
N TYR A 24 1.77 11.47 3.69
CA TYR A 24 2.20 11.41 2.30
C TYR A 24 3.57 10.76 2.23
N GLN A 25 3.71 9.78 1.35
CA GLN A 25 5.01 9.16 1.12
C GLN A 25 5.30 9.10 -0.37
N LYS A 26 6.47 9.61 -0.75
CA LYS A 26 6.92 9.60 -2.14
C LYS A 26 7.15 8.16 -2.61
N ARG A 27 6.53 7.79 -3.71
CA ARG A 27 6.61 6.47 -4.33
C ARG A 27 6.97 6.62 -5.81
N GLU A 28 7.55 5.55 -6.36
CA GLU A 28 7.79 5.43 -7.78
C GLU A 28 6.58 4.76 -8.44
N GLY A 29 6.13 5.35 -9.54
CA GLY A 29 4.93 4.96 -10.27
C GLY A 29 5.22 4.55 -11.72
N TYR A 30 4.26 4.83 -12.59
CA TYR A 30 4.31 4.47 -14.01
C TYR A 30 5.52 5.10 -14.72
N LYS A 31 6.29 4.27 -15.43
CA LYS A 31 7.50 4.68 -16.19
C LYS A 31 8.55 5.43 -15.34
N GLY A 32 8.62 5.15 -14.04
CA GLY A 32 9.57 5.79 -13.14
C GLY A 32 9.17 7.20 -12.69
N SER A 33 7.93 7.64 -12.96
CA SER A 33 7.41 8.89 -12.41
C SER A 33 7.30 8.81 -10.89
N PHE A 34 7.39 9.94 -10.20
CA PHE A 34 7.21 10.00 -8.76
C PHE A 34 5.87 10.62 -8.42
N PHE A 35 5.20 10.07 -7.41
CA PHE A 35 3.95 10.62 -6.88
C PHE A 35 3.92 10.51 -5.36
N ASN A 36 3.04 11.30 -4.73
CA ASN A 36 2.79 11.23 -3.30
C ASN A 36 1.65 10.25 -3.02
N CYS A 37 1.95 9.13 -2.40
CA CYS A 37 0.95 8.14 -2.01
C CYS A 37 0.22 8.61 -0.76
N PHE A 38 -1.10 8.78 -0.82
CA PHE A 38 -1.94 9.25 0.27
C PHE A 38 -2.31 8.11 1.23
N LYS A 39 -2.18 8.38 2.53
CA LYS A 39 -2.68 7.49 3.59
C LYS A 39 -3.30 8.30 4.72
N PHE A 40 -4.16 7.70 5.52
CA PHE A 40 -4.47 8.26 6.82
C PHE A 40 -3.26 8.12 7.75
N ARG A 41 -3.00 9.16 8.54
CA ARG A 41 -1.94 9.09 9.54
C ARG A 41 -2.31 8.09 10.64
N SER A 42 -1.48 7.09 10.81
CA SER A 42 -1.61 6.03 11.81
C SER A 42 -0.60 6.17 12.96
N MET A 43 0.40 7.05 12.80
CA MET A 43 1.48 7.26 13.76
C MET A 43 1.52 8.70 14.27
N ILE A 44 2.15 8.91 15.43
CA ILE A 44 2.57 10.24 15.86
C ILE A 44 3.55 10.81 14.83
N VAL A 45 3.54 12.15 14.68
CA VAL A 45 4.50 12.82 13.76
C VAL A 45 5.91 12.58 14.26
N ASN A 46 6.77 12.05 13.40
CA ASN A 46 8.17 11.73 13.69
C ASN A 46 9.04 11.93 12.45
N LEU A 47 10.35 12.04 12.62
CA LEU A 47 11.32 12.24 11.55
C LEU A 47 11.72 10.93 10.85
N GLU A 48 11.34 9.77 11.39
CA GLU A 48 11.76 8.45 10.91
C GLU A 48 10.76 7.82 9.93
N SER A 49 9.64 8.50 9.64
CA SER A 49 8.54 7.94 8.84
C SER A 49 8.92 7.51 7.43
N ASP A 50 9.96 8.12 6.84
CA ASP A 50 10.45 7.80 5.50
C ASP A 50 11.63 6.82 5.49
N THR A 51 12.26 6.59 6.63
CA THR A 51 13.48 5.77 6.76
C THR A 51 13.25 4.44 7.45
N LYS A 52 12.42 4.43 8.50
CA LYS A 52 12.14 3.24 9.30
C LYS A 52 10.77 2.65 8.97
N MET A 53 10.75 1.45 8.42
CA MET A 53 9.50 0.71 8.23
C MET A 53 8.87 0.41 9.60
N ALA A 54 7.54 0.46 9.65
CA ALA A 54 6.80 0.08 10.85
C ALA A 54 6.84 -1.43 11.06
N ASP A 55 7.05 -1.85 12.30
CA ASP A 55 6.86 -3.23 12.76
C ASP A 55 5.56 -3.38 13.55
N ASP A 56 5.24 -4.62 13.95
CA ASP A 56 3.96 -4.94 14.60
C ASP A 56 3.79 -4.31 16.00
N ASN A 57 4.89 -3.94 16.68
CA ASN A 57 4.91 -3.32 18.02
C ASN A 57 5.49 -1.91 18.02
N ASP A 58 5.31 -1.17 16.93
CA ASP A 58 5.90 0.15 16.76
C ASP A 58 5.29 1.18 17.73
N LEU A 59 6.09 1.65 18.69
CA LEU A 59 5.69 2.65 19.69
C LEU A 59 5.20 3.98 19.10
N ARG A 60 5.43 4.23 17.82
CA ARG A 60 4.92 5.40 17.11
C ARG A 60 3.44 5.28 16.75
N LEU A 61 2.85 4.06 16.80
CA LEU A 61 1.45 3.84 16.48
C LEU A 61 0.53 4.51 17.50
N THR A 62 -0.49 5.19 17.01
CA THR A 62 -1.61 5.62 17.87
C THR A 62 -2.61 4.46 17.99
N LYS A 63 -3.42 4.43 19.06
CA LYS A 63 -4.46 3.40 19.25
C LYS A 63 -5.41 3.30 18.04
N PHE A 64 -5.85 4.45 17.52
CA PHE A 64 -6.69 4.46 16.31
C PHE A 64 -5.89 4.12 15.05
N GLY A 65 -4.60 4.49 15.01
CA GLY A 65 -3.70 4.15 13.92
C GLY A 65 -3.44 2.65 13.79
N GLU A 66 -3.36 1.94 14.91
CA GLU A 66 -3.28 0.48 14.95
C GLU A 66 -4.54 -0.15 14.33
N PHE A 67 -5.73 0.29 14.76
CA PHE A 67 -7.00 -0.14 14.14
C PHE A 67 -7.02 0.11 12.62
N LEU A 68 -6.59 1.31 12.17
CA LEU A 68 -6.56 1.66 10.76
C LEU A 68 -5.65 0.71 9.96
N ARG A 69 -4.49 0.32 10.51
CA ARG A 69 -3.55 -0.59 9.85
C ARG A 69 -4.04 -2.03 9.83
N LEU A 70 -4.54 -2.55 10.95
CA LEU A 70 -5.10 -3.90 11.02
C LEU A 70 -6.26 -4.09 10.06
N SER A 71 -7.08 -3.05 9.86
CA SER A 71 -8.19 -3.04 8.91
C SER A 71 -7.80 -2.60 7.49
N THR A 72 -6.53 -2.20 7.26
CA THR A 72 -6.06 -1.57 6.00
C THR A 72 -6.83 -0.31 5.58
N LEU A 73 -7.60 0.27 6.48
CA LEU A 73 -8.36 1.49 6.22
C LEU A 73 -7.47 2.73 6.11
N ASP A 74 -6.23 2.66 6.61
CA ASP A 74 -5.23 3.71 6.42
C ASP A 74 -4.91 3.95 4.93
N GLU A 75 -5.08 2.96 4.07
CA GLU A 75 -4.81 3.04 2.64
C GLU A 75 -5.99 3.56 1.79
N MET A 76 -7.18 3.75 2.38
CA MET A 76 -8.35 4.25 1.65
C MET A 76 -8.11 5.59 0.92
N PRO A 77 -7.32 6.56 1.44
CA PRO A 77 -7.01 7.77 0.70
C PRO A 77 -6.27 7.55 -0.62
N GLN A 78 -5.69 6.37 -0.89
CA GLN A 78 -5.07 6.05 -2.19
C GLN A 78 -6.09 6.07 -3.35
N PHE A 79 -7.40 5.98 -3.08
CA PHE A 79 -8.40 6.23 -4.11
C PHE A 79 -8.35 7.66 -4.68
N ILE A 80 -7.82 8.63 -3.93
CA ILE A 80 -7.51 9.98 -4.45
C ILE A 80 -6.39 9.87 -5.49
N ASN A 81 -5.34 9.06 -5.25
CA ASN A 81 -4.30 8.82 -6.25
C ASN A 81 -4.84 8.14 -7.51
N VAL A 82 -5.83 7.24 -7.37
CA VAL A 82 -6.50 6.64 -8.54
C VAL A 82 -7.25 7.71 -9.32
N PHE A 83 -7.99 8.56 -8.65
CA PHE A 83 -8.75 9.65 -9.27
C PHE A 83 -7.84 10.67 -9.98
N LEU A 84 -6.68 11.00 -9.37
CA LEU A 84 -5.65 11.87 -9.96
C LEU A 84 -4.88 11.20 -11.11
N GLY A 85 -5.02 9.89 -11.29
CA GLY A 85 -4.36 9.16 -12.36
C GLY A 85 -2.95 8.65 -12.03
N ASP A 86 -2.47 8.84 -10.80
CA ASP A 86 -1.17 8.32 -10.33
C ASP A 86 -1.18 6.80 -10.16
N MET A 87 -2.33 6.26 -9.74
CA MET A 87 -2.53 4.85 -9.44
C MET A 87 -3.70 4.26 -10.25
N SER A 88 -3.79 2.94 -10.24
CA SER A 88 -4.92 2.14 -10.66
C SER A 88 -5.54 1.42 -9.46
N ILE A 89 -6.75 0.88 -9.59
CA ILE A 89 -7.32 -0.01 -8.57
C ILE A 89 -6.47 -1.28 -8.48
N VAL A 90 -6.17 -1.90 -9.62
CA VAL A 90 -5.35 -3.12 -9.72
C VAL A 90 -4.02 -2.80 -10.40
N GLY A 91 -2.93 -3.26 -9.82
CA GLY A 91 -1.58 -3.08 -10.33
C GLY A 91 -0.50 -3.48 -9.32
N PRO A 92 0.78 -3.41 -9.69
CA PRO A 92 1.89 -3.65 -8.77
C PRO A 92 1.84 -2.71 -7.56
N ARG A 93 2.08 -3.23 -6.35
CA ARG A 93 2.13 -2.39 -5.15
C ARG A 93 3.27 -1.39 -5.21
N PRO A 94 3.03 -0.07 -5.03
CA PRO A 94 4.10 0.91 -5.00
C PRO A 94 4.90 0.78 -3.70
N HIS A 95 6.23 0.68 -3.79
CA HIS A 95 7.12 0.61 -2.64
C HIS A 95 7.75 1.97 -2.31
N PRO A 96 8.18 2.19 -1.04
CA PRO A 96 9.02 3.32 -0.68
C PRO A 96 10.30 3.37 -1.52
N LEU A 97 10.82 4.58 -1.76
CA LEU A 97 12.00 4.76 -2.64
C LEU A 97 13.26 4.07 -2.12
N ASN A 98 13.45 4.03 -0.79
CA ASN A 98 14.56 3.30 -0.17
C ASN A 98 14.51 1.81 -0.50
N LEU A 99 13.32 1.21 -0.42
CA LEU A 99 13.11 -0.20 -0.75
C LEU A 99 13.36 -0.48 -2.24
N ASN A 100 12.89 0.41 -3.13
CA ASN A 100 13.17 0.28 -4.56
C ASN A 100 14.67 0.30 -4.84
N LYS A 101 15.42 1.23 -4.26
CA LYS A 101 16.88 1.32 -4.41
C LYS A 101 17.59 0.06 -3.93
N GLU A 102 17.12 -0.53 -2.82
CA GLU A 102 17.70 -1.75 -2.27
C GLU A 102 17.53 -2.96 -3.19
N PHE A 103 16.31 -3.15 -3.73
CA PHE A 103 15.99 -4.36 -4.49
C PHE A 103 16.20 -4.25 -5.99
N GLU A 104 16.34 -3.04 -6.53
CA GLU A 104 16.53 -2.81 -7.96
C GLU A 104 17.76 -3.55 -8.53
N SER A 105 18.86 -3.58 -7.78
CA SER A 105 20.10 -4.27 -8.17
C SER A 105 20.10 -5.77 -7.84
N ARG A 106 19.25 -6.20 -6.89
CA ARG A 106 19.24 -7.58 -6.36
C ARG A 106 18.21 -8.48 -7.03
N VAL A 107 17.16 -7.90 -7.65
CA VAL A 107 16.04 -8.65 -8.21
C VAL A 107 15.96 -8.43 -9.71
N ALA A 108 16.15 -9.50 -10.46
CA ALA A 108 16.09 -9.45 -11.92
C ALA A 108 14.70 -9.03 -12.40
N GLY A 109 14.67 -8.02 -13.28
CA GLY A 109 13.42 -7.53 -13.84
C GLY A 109 12.60 -6.63 -12.93
N PHE A 110 13.13 -6.19 -11.77
CA PHE A 110 12.46 -5.29 -10.83
C PHE A 110 11.81 -4.08 -11.51
N LYS A 111 12.54 -3.40 -12.40
CA LYS A 111 12.02 -2.23 -13.15
C LYS A 111 10.83 -2.53 -14.08
N LYS A 112 10.63 -3.80 -14.48
CA LYS A 112 9.51 -4.17 -15.37
C LYS A 112 8.15 -3.94 -14.71
N ARG A 113 8.08 -3.94 -13.39
CA ARG A 113 6.86 -3.66 -12.64
C ARG A 113 6.35 -2.22 -12.83
N HIS A 114 7.24 -1.26 -13.11
CA HIS A 114 6.88 0.14 -13.37
C HIS A 114 6.31 0.38 -14.78
N ARG A 115 6.14 -0.66 -15.59
CA ARG A 115 5.44 -0.57 -16.88
C ARG A 115 3.93 -0.46 -16.75
N PHE A 116 3.40 -0.70 -15.56
CA PHE A 116 2.00 -0.45 -15.19
C PHE A 116 1.90 0.66 -14.16
N LYS A 117 0.72 1.30 -14.11
CA LYS A 117 0.39 2.15 -12.95
C LYS A 117 0.36 1.27 -11.71
N PRO A 118 0.91 1.74 -10.58
CA PRO A 118 0.80 1.03 -9.31
C PRO A 118 -0.66 0.88 -8.91
N GLY A 119 -0.99 -0.21 -8.22
CA GLY A 119 -2.34 -0.51 -7.77
C GLY A 119 -2.54 -0.35 -6.28
N ILE A 120 -3.79 -0.07 -5.86
CA ILE A 120 -4.23 -0.21 -4.47
C ILE A 120 -4.12 -1.67 -4.07
N THR A 121 -4.57 -2.57 -4.94
CA THR A 121 -4.33 -4.01 -4.85
C THR A 121 -3.61 -4.53 -6.09
N GLY A 122 -3.16 -5.79 -6.05
CA GLY A 122 -2.47 -6.42 -7.15
C GLY A 122 -2.42 -7.94 -7.01
N LEU A 123 -1.92 -8.62 -8.05
CA LEU A 123 -1.86 -10.08 -8.04
C LEU A 123 -1.07 -10.61 -6.84
N ALA A 124 0.13 -10.07 -6.58
CA ALA A 124 0.95 -10.47 -5.45
C ALA A 124 0.21 -10.30 -4.11
N GLN A 125 -0.42 -9.14 -3.89
CA GLN A 125 -1.19 -8.85 -2.68
C GLN A 125 -2.37 -9.82 -2.52
N SER A 126 -3.12 -10.07 -3.60
CA SER A 126 -4.26 -10.99 -3.60
C SER A 126 -3.89 -12.47 -3.40
N MET A 127 -2.60 -12.80 -3.50
CA MET A 127 -2.03 -14.13 -3.23
C MET A 127 -1.35 -14.21 -1.85
N GLY A 128 -1.49 -13.16 -1.01
CA GLY A 128 -0.95 -13.13 0.35
C GLY A 128 0.43 -12.46 0.50
N TYR A 129 1.05 -12.00 -0.59
CA TYR A 129 2.34 -11.31 -0.54
C TYR A 129 2.16 -9.80 -0.28
N SER A 130 1.40 -9.44 0.77
CA SER A 130 1.11 -8.04 1.13
C SER A 130 1.92 -7.52 2.33
N GLY A 131 2.43 -8.40 3.18
CA GLY A 131 3.11 -8.08 4.42
C GLY A 131 4.50 -7.46 4.26
N PHE A 132 5.25 -7.46 5.36
CA PHE A 132 6.64 -7.00 5.41
C PHE A 132 7.51 -7.80 4.43
N ILE A 133 8.51 -7.15 3.84
CA ILE A 133 9.49 -7.79 2.96
C ILE A 133 10.75 -8.00 3.79
N SER A 134 11.01 -9.23 4.16
CA SER A 134 12.17 -9.60 4.97
C SER A 134 13.34 -10.10 4.16
N THR A 135 13.07 -10.64 2.97
CA THR A 135 14.11 -11.28 2.15
C THR A 135 14.07 -10.85 0.68
N THR A 136 15.20 -11.02 -0.01
CA THR A 136 15.25 -10.87 -1.48
C THR A 136 14.33 -11.85 -2.19
N GLN A 137 14.11 -13.03 -1.59
CA GLN A 137 13.21 -14.04 -2.12
C GLN A 137 11.76 -13.54 -2.13
N ASP A 138 11.28 -12.90 -1.03
CA ASP A 138 9.93 -12.34 -0.96
C ASP A 138 9.69 -11.30 -2.07
N MET A 139 10.69 -10.42 -2.28
CA MET A 139 10.61 -9.44 -3.35
C MET A 139 10.61 -10.10 -4.74
N ASN A 140 11.41 -11.15 -4.92
CA ASN A 140 11.48 -11.88 -6.18
C ASN A 140 10.13 -12.50 -6.56
N GLU A 141 9.45 -13.12 -5.59
CA GLU A 141 8.11 -13.69 -5.82
C GLU A 141 7.08 -12.60 -6.17
N ARG A 142 7.12 -11.44 -5.48
CA ARG A 142 6.26 -10.30 -5.84
C ARG A 142 6.52 -9.82 -7.27
N VAL A 143 7.78 -9.63 -7.64
CA VAL A 143 8.15 -9.19 -9.00
C VAL A 143 7.73 -10.20 -10.06
N LYS A 144 7.87 -11.51 -9.80
CA LYS A 144 7.37 -12.56 -10.72
C LYS A 144 5.86 -12.43 -10.95
N MET A 145 5.08 -12.22 -9.87
CA MET A 145 3.63 -12.04 -9.96
C MET A 145 3.25 -10.74 -10.67
N ASP A 146 3.97 -9.66 -10.43
CA ASP A 146 3.77 -8.38 -11.13
C ASP A 146 4.06 -8.54 -12.64
N ILE A 147 5.12 -9.27 -13.01
CA ILE A 147 5.45 -9.57 -14.41
C ILE A 147 4.40 -10.51 -15.03
N PHE A 148 3.93 -11.51 -14.28
CA PHE A 148 2.85 -12.39 -14.75
C PHE A 148 1.58 -11.59 -15.02
N TYR A 149 1.16 -10.73 -14.08
CA TYR A 149 0.03 -9.83 -14.25
C TYR A 149 0.20 -8.97 -15.50
N PHE A 150 1.38 -8.39 -15.70
CA PHE A 150 1.70 -7.61 -16.88
C PHE A 150 1.46 -8.38 -18.19
N LYS A 151 1.91 -9.63 -18.27
CA LYS A 151 1.83 -10.45 -19.48
C LYS A 151 0.42 -10.96 -19.78
N ASN A 152 -0.40 -11.14 -18.74
CA ASN A 152 -1.70 -11.80 -18.82
C ASN A 152 -2.86 -10.88 -18.47
N TRP A 153 -2.60 -9.56 -18.45
CA TRP A 153 -3.60 -8.59 -18.07
C TRP A 153 -4.87 -8.68 -18.92
N ASN A 154 -5.98 -8.75 -18.26
CA ASN A 154 -7.33 -8.60 -18.82
C ASN A 154 -8.29 -8.20 -17.71
N LEU A 155 -9.46 -7.66 -18.07
CA LEU A 155 -10.46 -7.19 -17.12
C LEU A 155 -10.94 -8.30 -16.15
N ILE A 156 -11.06 -9.54 -16.63
CA ILE A 156 -11.50 -10.67 -15.80
C ILE A 156 -10.47 -10.94 -14.70
N LEU A 157 -9.17 -10.83 -15.01
CA LEU A 157 -8.10 -10.96 -14.03
C LEU A 157 -8.19 -9.88 -12.95
N ASP A 158 -8.46 -8.63 -13.34
CA ASP A 158 -8.65 -7.52 -12.39
C ASP A 158 -9.83 -7.79 -11.46
N VAL A 159 -10.97 -8.20 -11.99
CA VAL A 159 -12.15 -8.57 -11.18
C VAL A 159 -11.82 -9.70 -10.19
N LYS A 160 -11.09 -10.74 -10.63
CA LYS A 160 -10.65 -11.84 -9.75
C LYS A 160 -9.72 -11.36 -8.64
N ILE A 161 -8.78 -10.45 -8.95
CA ILE A 161 -7.86 -9.87 -7.97
C ILE A 161 -8.63 -9.06 -6.93
N ILE A 162 -9.55 -8.18 -7.35
CA ILE A 162 -10.39 -7.38 -6.46
C ILE A 162 -11.19 -8.29 -5.54
N PHE A 163 -11.87 -9.30 -6.08
CA PHE A 163 -12.67 -10.23 -5.29
C PHE A 163 -11.83 -10.99 -4.25
N ARG A 164 -10.64 -11.47 -4.63
CA ARG A 164 -9.71 -12.13 -3.70
C ARG A 164 -9.24 -11.18 -2.60
N THR A 165 -8.91 -9.93 -2.95
CA THR A 165 -8.47 -8.92 -1.98
C THR A 165 -9.58 -8.66 -0.95
N VAL A 166 -10.81 -8.43 -1.40
CA VAL A 166 -11.96 -8.24 -0.52
C VAL A 166 -12.13 -9.43 0.43
N LYS A 167 -12.04 -10.67 -0.09
CA LYS A 167 -12.12 -11.88 0.73
C LYS A 167 -11.01 -11.98 1.79
N ILE A 168 -9.78 -11.55 1.46
CA ILE A 168 -8.66 -11.55 2.42
C ILE A 168 -8.89 -10.51 3.50
N LEU A 169 -9.33 -9.30 3.15
CA LEU A 169 -9.63 -8.24 4.10
C LEU A 169 -10.69 -8.67 5.11
N PHE A 170 -11.78 -9.28 4.64
CA PHE A 170 -12.80 -9.82 5.55
C PHE A 170 -12.25 -10.91 6.47
N LYS A 171 -11.42 -11.84 5.96
CA LYS A 171 -10.81 -12.87 6.79
C LYS A 171 -9.82 -12.30 7.83
N GLY A 172 -9.09 -11.25 7.48
CA GLY A 172 -8.15 -10.57 8.39
C GLY A 172 -8.87 -9.90 9.55
N VAL A 173 -9.96 -9.19 9.28
CA VAL A 173 -10.77 -8.52 10.31
C VAL A 173 -11.37 -9.53 11.29
N PHE A 174 -11.82 -10.71 10.84
CA PHE A 174 -12.40 -11.75 11.71
C PHE A 174 -11.35 -12.61 12.46
N LYS A 175 -10.06 -12.55 12.09
CA LYS A 175 -9.00 -13.24 12.85
C LYS A 175 -8.43 -12.39 14.00
N SER A 176 -8.73 -11.09 14.03
CA SER A 176 -8.23 -10.13 15.03
C SER A 176 -9.26 -9.88 16.14
N VAL A 177 -10.40 -10.55 16.14
CA VAL A 177 -11.42 -10.63 17.17
C VAL A 177 -11.38 -12.02 17.81
#